data_43e1b441442fcafa1fc7aa9169d87850
#
_entry.id   43e1b441442fcafa1fc7aa9169d87850
#
_cell.length_a   1.000
_cell.length_b   1.000
_cell.length_c   1.000
_cell.angle_alpha   90.00
_cell.angle_beta   90.00
_cell.angle_gamma   90.00
#
_symmetry.space_group_name_H-M   'P 1'
#
loop_
_entity.id
_entity.type
_entity.pdbx_description
1 polymer ?
#
loop_
_entity_poly.entity_id
_entity_poly.type
_entity_poly.pdbx_seq_one_letter_code
_entity_poly.pdbx_strand_id
1 'polypeptide(L)'
;MLVPNKKGYDTAIENGVTNFSFLTSVSNSFQKKNINKTLEETKKELNEMINDVNIQRFNKPSIDYHMKLYISCVNECPIEGKINNDTIVNEIIYYNKNTNVNELCLSDTCGSLLFEDFKYIIDKCIDLGVECEKISLHLHTSDNIDNIRDIVHYSLDKNIKKFDVSLIESGGCSVTMDKSKLKPNMSYELLFKLLDEYIDKK
;
A
#
# COMPACT_ATOMS: atom_id res chain seq x y z
N MET A 1 1.82 11.04 -8.63
CA MET A 1 2.38 10.30 -9.79
C MET A 1 3.00 8.99 -9.28
N LEU A 2 2.74 7.86 -9.97
CA LEU A 2 3.41 6.59 -9.67
C LEU A 2 4.86 6.63 -10.17
N VAL A 3 5.79 6.32 -9.26
CA VAL A 3 7.24 6.43 -9.51
C VAL A 3 7.91 5.10 -9.15
N PRO A 4 8.18 4.25 -10.15
CA PRO A 4 8.71 2.91 -9.90
C PRO A 4 10.23 2.87 -9.71
N ASN A 5 10.95 3.94 -10.02
CA ASN A 5 12.41 4.00 -9.99
C ASN A 5 12.93 5.44 -10.03
N LYS A 6 14.26 5.61 -9.83
CA LYS A 6 14.92 6.92 -9.82
C LYS A 6 14.72 7.71 -11.11
N LYS A 7 14.75 7.06 -12.28
CA LYS A 7 14.51 7.74 -13.57
C LYS A 7 13.09 8.35 -13.64
N GLY A 8 12.08 7.59 -13.21
CA GLY A 8 10.71 8.11 -13.13
C GLY A 8 10.58 9.26 -12.14
N TYR A 9 11.30 9.18 -11.02
CA TYR A 9 11.38 10.24 -10.02
C TYR A 9 12.00 11.53 -10.61
N ASP A 10 13.14 11.44 -11.27
CA ASP A 10 13.80 12.59 -11.85
C ASP A 10 12.89 13.29 -12.87
N THR A 11 12.23 12.50 -13.75
CA THR A 11 11.24 13.02 -14.69
C THR A 11 10.08 13.71 -13.96
N ALA A 12 9.60 13.16 -12.86
CA ALA A 12 8.51 13.75 -12.08
C ALA A 12 8.90 15.09 -11.48
N ILE A 13 10.10 15.20 -10.89
CA ILE A 13 10.64 16.46 -10.33
C ILE A 13 10.81 17.51 -11.42
N GLU A 14 11.38 17.16 -12.57
CA GLU A 14 11.57 18.08 -13.71
C GLU A 14 10.24 18.65 -14.22
N ASN A 15 9.13 17.89 -14.09
CA ASN A 15 7.78 18.30 -14.47
C ASN A 15 6.96 18.90 -13.31
N GLY A 16 7.59 19.21 -12.18
CA GLY A 16 6.93 19.90 -11.07
C GLY A 16 5.96 19.04 -10.28
N VAL A 17 6.08 17.71 -10.33
CA VAL A 17 5.25 16.81 -9.53
C VAL A 17 5.63 16.95 -8.06
N THR A 18 4.62 17.04 -7.20
CA THR A 18 4.79 17.19 -5.75
C THR A 18 4.19 16.01 -4.95
N ASN A 19 3.39 15.19 -5.60
CA ASN A 19 2.74 14.01 -4.99
C ASN A 19 3.28 12.72 -5.61
N PHE A 20 4.06 11.97 -4.83
CA PHE A 20 4.74 10.76 -5.28
C PHE A 20 4.10 9.51 -4.68
N SER A 21 3.92 8.51 -5.51
CA SER A 21 3.54 7.16 -5.09
C SER A 21 4.69 6.21 -5.43
N PHE A 22 5.42 5.80 -4.41
CA PHE A 22 6.51 4.83 -4.51
C PHE A 22 6.01 3.40 -4.37
N LEU A 23 6.81 2.44 -4.80
CA LEU A 23 6.48 1.01 -4.78
C LEU A 23 7.54 0.19 -4.06
N THR A 24 7.08 -0.70 -3.20
CA THR A 24 7.85 -1.80 -2.63
C THR A 24 6.97 -3.02 -2.44
N SER A 25 7.51 -4.07 -1.87
CA SER A 25 6.80 -5.32 -1.61
C SER A 25 7.35 -5.99 -0.35
N VAL A 26 6.60 -6.95 0.19
CA VAL A 26 7.10 -7.88 1.22
C VAL A 26 7.84 -9.08 0.58
N SER A 27 7.58 -9.36 -0.71
CA SER A 27 8.16 -10.49 -1.44
C SER A 27 9.30 -10.06 -2.36
N ASN A 28 10.46 -10.69 -2.19
CA ASN A 28 11.59 -10.45 -3.06
C ASN A 28 11.37 -10.94 -4.50
N SER A 29 10.70 -12.09 -4.67
CA SER A 29 10.36 -12.64 -5.99
C SER A 29 9.37 -11.75 -6.74
N PHE A 30 8.35 -11.21 -6.04
CA PHE A 30 7.43 -10.24 -6.63
C PHE A 30 8.17 -8.97 -7.06
N GLN A 31 9.01 -8.41 -6.19
CA GLN A 31 9.77 -7.21 -6.47
C GLN A 31 10.67 -7.39 -7.69
N LYS A 32 11.38 -8.52 -7.75
CA LYS A 32 12.23 -8.86 -8.88
C LYS A 32 11.46 -8.97 -10.20
N LYS A 33 10.29 -9.61 -10.19
CA LYS A 33 9.46 -9.77 -11.39
C LYS A 33 8.76 -8.47 -11.79
N ASN A 34 8.30 -7.67 -10.82
CA ASN A 34 7.52 -6.45 -11.06
C ASN A 34 8.37 -5.28 -11.55
N ILE A 35 9.48 -5.00 -10.88
CA ILE A 35 10.34 -3.84 -11.19
C ILE A 35 11.82 -4.20 -11.45
N ASN A 36 12.12 -5.49 -11.57
CA ASN A 36 13.46 -6.03 -11.85
C ASN A 36 14.54 -5.64 -10.82
N LYS A 37 14.15 -5.52 -9.54
CA LYS A 37 15.04 -5.20 -8.42
C LYS A 37 14.79 -6.14 -7.25
N THR A 38 15.82 -6.37 -6.44
CA THR A 38 15.68 -7.00 -5.13
C THR A 38 15.06 -6.02 -4.13
N LEU A 39 14.58 -6.52 -2.98
CA LEU A 39 14.11 -5.66 -1.89
C LEU A 39 15.21 -4.72 -1.38
N GLU A 40 16.44 -5.21 -1.27
CA GLU A 40 17.59 -4.40 -0.83
C GLU A 40 17.93 -3.27 -1.83
N GLU A 41 17.95 -3.57 -3.12
CA GLU A 41 18.13 -2.56 -4.16
C GLU A 41 17.00 -1.52 -4.14
N THR A 42 15.76 -1.99 -3.91
CA THR A 42 14.59 -1.12 -3.79
C THR A 42 14.68 -0.22 -2.56
N LYS A 43 15.04 -0.76 -1.40
CA LYS A 43 15.23 0.02 -0.15
C LYS A 43 16.27 1.12 -0.33
N LYS A 44 17.40 0.80 -0.97
CA LYS A 44 18.44 1.78 -1.24
C LYS A 44 17.92 2.91 -2.13
N GLU A 45 17.31 2.58 -3.26
CA GLU A 45 16.81 3.58 -4.21
C GLU A 45 15.65 4.42 -3.62
N LEU A 46 14.74 3.80 -2.85
CA LEU A 46 13.68 4.51 -2.13
C LEU A 46 14.27 5.54 -1.14
N ASN A 47 15.27 5.14 -0.37
CA ASN A 47 15.92 6.06 0.56
C ASN A 47 16.57 7.26 -0.17
N GLU A 48 17.20 7.04 -1.32
CA GLU A 48 17.76 8.12 -2.14
C GLU A 48 16.67 9.08 -2.63
N MET A 49 15.55 8.57 -3.17
CA MET A 49 14.44 9.40 -3.65
C MET A 49 13.74 10.15 -2.52
N ILE A 50 13.46 9.48 -1.39
CA ILE A 50 12.80 10.08 -0.23
C ILE A 50 13.68 11.18 0.38
N ASN A 51 14.98 10.95 0.49
CA ASN A 51 15.91 11.98 0.98
C ASN A 51 15.95 13.20 0.06
N ASP A 52 15.89 13.00 -1.26
CA ASP A 52 15.83 14.12 -2.20
C ASP A 52 14.52 14.92 -2.04
N VAL A 53 13.36 14.25 -1.88
CA VAL A 53 12.09 14.95 -1.57
C VAL A 53 12.21 15.75 -0.28
N ASN A 54 12.89 15.23 0.75
CA ASN A 54 13.10 15.99 2.00
C ASN A 54 13.96 17.22 1.79
N ILE A 55 14.99 17.13 0.95
CA ILE A 55 15.79 18.29 0.55
C ILE A 55 14.93 19.30 -0.20
N GLN A 56 14.05 18.86 -1.12
CA GLN A 56 13.12 19.74 -1.81
C GLN A 56 12.16 20.44 -0.83
N ARG A 57 11.58 19.69 0.13
CA ARG A 57 10.74 20.26 1.20
C ARG A 57 11.45 21.35 1.99
N PHE A 58 12.70 21.11 2.37
CA PHE A 58 13.51 22.08 3.09
C PHE A 58 13.79 23.34 2.25
N ASN A 59 14.15 23.16 0.99
CA ASN A 59 14.51 24.28 0.09
C ASN A 59 13.30 25.07 -0.40
N LYS A 60 12.11 24.45 -0.45
CA LYS A 60 10.87 25.02 -0.98
C LYS A 60 9.71 24.81 0.00
N PRO A 61 9.73 25.46 1.18
CA PRO A 61 8.75 25.18 2.25
C PRO A 61 7.32 25.61 1.91
N SER A 62 7.12 26.40 0.86
CA SER A 62 5.80 26.77 0.35
C SER A 62 5.14 25.71 -0.52
N ILE A 63 5.89 24.66 -0.90
CA ILE A 63 5.39 23.56 -1.72
C ILE A 63 5.09 22.39 -0.81
N ASP A 64 3.84 21.91 -0.86
CA ASP A 64 3.42 20.70 -0.14
C ASP A 64 3.79 19.47 -0.95
N TYR A 65 4.81 18.75 -0.47
CA TYR A 65 5.22 17.47 -1.05
C TYR A 65 4.60 16.32 -0.29
N HIS A 66 3.92 15.42 -0.98
CA HIS A 66 3.31 14.22 -0.39
C HIS A 66 3.96 12.95 -0.93
N MET A 67 4.31 12.03 -0.03
CA MET A 67 4.90 10.74 -0.35
C MET A 67 4.04 9.61 0.18
N LYS A 68 3.53 8.77 -0.73
CA LYS A 68 2.83 7.52 -0.45
C LYS A 68 3.72 6.35 -0.84
N LEU A 69 3.84 5.34 0.03
CA LEU A 69 4.59 4.12 -0.25
C LEU A 69 3.63 2.93 -0.29
N TYR A 70 3.48 2.32 -1.46
CA TYR A 70 2.76 1.07 -1.63
C TYR A 70 3.63 -0.10 -1.20
N ILE A 71 3.14 -0.92 -0.25
CA ILE A 71 3.75 -2.15 0.22
C ILE A 71 2.91 -3.31 -0.33
N SER A 72 3.36 -3.91 -1.43
CA SER A 72 2.67 -5.00 -2.11
C SER A 72 2.84 -6.35 -1.40
N CYS A 73 1.99 -7.31 -1.74
CA CYS A 73 2.00 -8.66 -1.20
C CYS A 73 1.70 -8.74 0.31
N VAL A 74 0.89 -7.83 0.81
CA VAL A 74 0.33 -7.95 2.16
C VAL A 74 -0.64 -9.12 2.16
N ASN A 75 -0.29 -10.22 2.83
CA ASN A 75 -0.90 -11.53 2.92
C ASN A 75 -0.33 -12.59 1.94
N GLU A 76 -0.32 -12.35 0.64
CA GLU A 76 0.08 -13.35 -0.35
C GLU A 76 0.88 -12.74 -1.49
N CYS A 77 1.91 -13.48 -1.90
CA CYS A 77 2.66 -13.22 -3.11
C CYS A 77 2.18 -14.14 -4.23
N PRO A 78 1.89 -13.65 -5.45
CA PRO A 78 1.43 -14.50 -6.55
C PRO A 78 2.49 -15.52 -7.03
N ILE A 79 3.73 -15.44 -6.54
CA ILE A 79 4.84 -16.32 -6.90
C ILE A 79 5.22 -17.23 -5.75
N GLU A 80 5.30 -16.71 -4.52
CA GLU A 80 5.77 -17.41 -3.32
C GLU A 80 4.61 -17.97 -2.47
N GLY A 81 3.37 -17.57 -2.74
CA GLY A 81 2.19 -17.94 -1.95
C GLY A 81 2.05 -17.12 -0.67
N LYS A 82 1.44 -17.72 0.34
CA LYS A 82 1.16 -17.07 1.64
C LYS A 82 2.45 -16.59 2.31
N ILE A 83 2.42 -15.33 2.77
CA ILE A 83 3.53 -14.72 3.51
C ILE A 83 3.18 -14.73 5.00
N ASN A 84 4.18 -15.00 5.84
CA ASN A 84 4.03 -14.95 7.29
C ASN A 84 3.71 -13.52 7.75
N ASN A 85 2.72 -13.38 8.64
CA ASN A 85 2.25 -12.07 9.12
C ASN A 85 3.35 -11.27 9.84
N ASP A 86 4.23 -11.93 10.59
CA ASP A 86 5.36 -11.23 11.26
C ASP A 86 6.36 -10.69 10.25
N THR A 87 6.57 -11.37 9.12
CA THR A 87 7.40 -10.86 8.02
C THR A 87 6.78 -9.57 7.44
N ILE A 88 5.46 -9.55 7.25
CA ILE A 88 4.73 -8.37 6.78
C ILE A 88 4.85 -7.22 7.78
N VAL A 89 4.60 -7.50 9.06
CA VAL A 89 4.74 -6.50 10.15
C VAL A 89 6.15 -5.92 10.17
N ASN A 90 7.18 -6.77 10.13
CA ASN A 90 8.57 -6.31 10.16
C ASN A 90 8.92 -5.38 8.98
N GLU A 91 8.40 -5.66 7.80
CA GLU A 91 8.63 -4.80 6.62
C GLU A 91 7.91 -3.45 6.76
N ILE A 92 6.66 -3.44 7.24
CA ILE A 92 5.91 -2.20 7.53
C ILE A 92 6.67 -1.36 8.56
N ILE A 93 7.11 -1.98 9.66
CA ILE A 93 7.87 -1.30 10.72
C ILE A 93 9.20 -0.77 10.19
N TYR A 94 9.88 -1.53 9.33
CA TYR A 94 11.10 -1.04 8.68
C TYR A 94 10.86 0.30 7.97
N TYR A 95 9.84 0.38 7.11
CA TYR A 95 9.55 1.62 6.39
C TYR A 95 9.04 2.73 7.30
N ASN A 96 8.23 2.40 8.32
CA ASN A 96 7.77 3.39 9.28
C ASN A 96 8.92 4.06 10.04
N LYS A 97 9.96 3.30 10.40
CA LYS A 97 11.12 3.80 11.17
C LYS A 97 12.20 4.47 10.31
N ASN A 98 12.38 3.99 9.09
CA ASN A 98 13.52 4.40 8.25
C ASN A 98 13.13 5.39 7.13
N THR A 99 11.83 5.69 7.01
CA THR A 99 11.34 6.66 6.04
C THR A 99 10.38 7.64 6.73
N ASN A 100 10.29 8.85 6.18
CA ASN A 100 9.31 9.85 6.61
C ASN A 100 8.22 10.06 5.55
N VAL A 101 7.82 8.98 4.88
CA VAL A 101 6.67 9.03 3.97
C VAL A 101 5.40 9.44 4.72
N ASN A 102 4.51 10.14 4.05
CA ASN A 102 3.25 10.59 4.63
C ASN A 102 2.24 9.45 4.78
N GLU A 103 2.39 8.40 3.96
CA GLU A 103 1.40 7.32 3.88
C GLU A 103 2.06 5.98 3.54
N LEU A 104 1.71 4.95 4.31
CA LEU A 104 2.05 3.55 4.08
C LEU A 104 0.79 2.83 3.58
N CYS A 105 0.79 2.48 2.31
CA CYS A 105 -0.35 1.82 1.68
C CYS A 105 -0.17 0.31 1.67
N LEU A 106 -0.95 -0.39 2.48
CA LEU A 106 -0.95 -1.84 2.56
C LEU A 106 -1.76 -2.42 1.41
N SER A 107 -1.10 -3.17 0.51
CA SER A 107 -1.71 -3.64 -0.72
C SER A 107 -1.93 -5.16 -0.72
N ASP A 108 -3.19 -5.57 -0.74
CA ASP A 108 -3.62 -6.97 -0.93
C ASP A 108 -3.52 -7.33 -2.42
N THR A 109 -2.30 -7.63 -2.86
CA THR A 109 -2.00 -7.85 -4.28
C THR A 109 -2.82 -8.99 -4.92
N CYS A 110 -3.16 -10.02 -4.16
CA CYS A 110 -3.87 -11.21 -4.64
C CYS A 110 -5.38 -11.18 -4.40
N GLY A 111 -5.91 -10.23 -3.63
CA GLY A 111 -7.30 -10.23 -3.20
C GLY A 111 -7.63 -11.40 -2.28
N SER A 112 -6.65 -11.82 -1.47
CA SER A 112 -6.73 -13.01 -0.59
C SER A 112 -6.57 -12.67 0.89
N LEU A 113 -6.46 -11.39 1.24
CA LEU A 113 -6.28 -10.93 2.61
C LEU A 113 -7.50 -11.29 3.46
N LEU A 114 -7.29 -12.14 4.47
CA LEU A 114 -8.33 -12.51 5.43
C LEU A 114 -8.39 -11.50 6.57
N PHE A 115 -9.58 -11.30 7.12
CA PHE A 115 -9.81 -10.37 8.23
C PHE A 115 -8.93 -10.67 9.45
N GLU A 116 -8.78 -11.93 9.83
CA GLU A 116 -7.95 -12.32 10.99
C GLU A 116 -6.46 -11.97 10.78
N ASP A 117 -5.93 -12.20 9.57
CA ASP A 117 -4.57 -11.82 9.22
C ASP A 117 -4.40 -10.31 9.22
N PHE A 118 -5.35 -9.59 8.61
CA PHE A 118 -5.37 -8.13 8.60
C PHE A 118 -5.39 -7.55 10.02
N LYS A 119 -6.31 -8.06 10.85
CA LYS A 119 -6.43 -7.66 12.25
C LYS A 119 -5.12 -7.85 13.01
N TYR A 120 -4.50 -9.02 12.86
CA TYR A 120 -3.20 -9.31 13.49
C TYR A 120 -2.13 -8.31 13.03
N ILE A 121 -2.00 -8.08 11.73
CA ILE A 121 -0.99 -7.17 11.16
C ILE A 121 -1.20 -5.75 11.68
N ILE A 122 -2.44 -5.23 11.64
CA ILE A 122 -2.74 -3.87 12.08
C ILE A 122 -2.50 -3.70 13.58
N ASP A 123 -3.02 -4.60 14.42
CA ASP A 123 -2.83 -4.51 15.88
C ASP A 123 -1.33 -4.51 16.22
N LYS A 124 -0.54 -5.39 15.61
CA LYS A 124 0.92 -5.43 15.82
C LYS A 124 1.63 -4.17 15.33
N CYS A 125 1.23 -3.62 14.19
CA CYS A 125 1.81 -2.37 13.69
C CYS A 125 1.53 -1.20 14.64
N ILE A 126 0.31 -1.09 15.15
CA ILE A 126 -0.08 -0.06 16.12
C ILE A 126 0.69 -0.24 17.43
N ASP A 127 0.76 -1.45 17.98
CA ASP A 127 1.52 -1.77 19.20
C ASP A 127 3.02 -1.40 19.07
N LEU A 128 3.56 -1.46 17.85
CA LEU A 128 4.94 -1.11 17.53
C LEU A 128 5.15 0.36 17.10
N GLY A 129 4.09 1.19 17.23
CA GLY A 129 4.16 2.64 17.06
C GLY A 129 3.89 3.15 15.65
N VAL A 130 3.18 2.39 14.81
CA VAL A 130 2.66 2.93 13.53
C VAL A 130 1.40 3.72 13.80
N GLU A 131 1.37 4.98 13.40
CA GLU A 131 0.19 5.84 13.50
C GLU A 131 -0.87 5.41 12.50
N CYS A 132 -2.12 5.23 12.96
CA CYS A 132 -3.24 4.76 12.14
C CYS A 132 -3.51 5.69 10.95
N GLU A 133 -3.39 6.99 11.15
CA GLU A 133 -3.60 8.02 10.12
C GLU A 133 -2.57 7.95 8.98
N LYS A 134 -1.43 7.30 9.23
CA LYS A 134 -0.38 7.06 8.24
C LYS A 134 -0.69 5.84 7.36
N ILE A 135 -1.59 4.97 7.79
CA ILE A 135 -1.95 3.76 7.06
C ILE A 135 -3.04 4.06 6.03
N SER A 136 -2.91 3.50 4.84
CA SER A 136 -3.97 3.39 3.86
C SER A 136 -4.07 1.97 3.32
N LEU A 137 -5.17 1.64 2.69
CA LEU A 137 -5.43 0.30 2.17
C LEU A 137 -5.68 0.34 0.67
N HIS A 138 -5.05 -0.60 -0.03
CA HIS A 138 -5.32 -0.90 -1.44
C HIS A 138 -5.81 -2.34 -1.51
N LEU A 139 -7.13 -2.51 -1.56
CA LEU A 139 -7.79 -3.81 -1.52
C LEU A 139 -8.26 -4.23 -2.90
N HIS A 140 -8.11 -5.52 -3.21
CA HIS A 140 -8.76 -6.14 -4.32
C HIS A 140 -10.01 -6.89 -3.85
N THR A 141 -11.10 -6.80 -4.61
CA THR A 141 -12.34 -7.49 -4.26
C THR A 141 -12.20 -8.98 -4.46
N SER A 142 -12.51 -9.73 -3.40
CA SER A 142 -12.72 -11.19 -3.46
C SER A 142 -14.21 -11.49 -3.55
N ASP A 143 -14.55 -12.75 -3.79
CA ASP A 143 -15.95 -13.22 -3.78
C ASP A 143 -16.56 -13.18 -2.36
N ASN A 144 -15.75 -13.01 -1.34
CA ASN A 144 -16.16 -12.90 0.06
C ASN A 144 -16.29 -11.42 0.49
N ILE A 145 -17.43 -10.83 0.20
CA ILE A 145 -17.74 -9.43 0.56
C ILE A 145 -17.78 -9.22 2.07
N ASP A 146 -18.19 -10.22 2.86
CA ASP A 146 -18.24 -10.11 4.32
C ASP A 146 -16.84 -9.89 4.91
N ASN A 147 -15.84 -10.60 4.37
CA ASN A 147 -14.45 -10.42 4.77
C ASN A 147 -13.93 -8.99 4.46
N ILE A 148 -14.29 -8.44 3.30
CA ILE A 148 -13.91 -7.05 2.94
C ILE A 148 -14.62 -6.05 3.85
N ARG A 149 -15.91 -6.29 4.16
CA ARG A 149 -16.69 -5.50 5.12
C ARG A 149 -15.97 -5.46 6.47
N ASP A 150 -15.60 -6.61 6.99
CA ASP A 150 -14.95 -6.70 8.31
C ASP A 150 -13.60 -5.97 8.31
N ILE A 151 -12.80 -6.07 7.24
CA ILE A 151 -11.56 -5.31 7.08
C ILE A 151 -11.83 -3.80 7.07
N VAL A 152 -12.81 -3.31 6.28
CA VAL A 152 -13.13 -1.88 6.19
C VAL A 152 -13.66 -1.35 7.51
N HIS A 153 -14.62 -2.04 8.13
CA HIS A 153 -15.20 -1.61 9.40
C HIS A 153 -14.17 -1.58 10.53
N TYR A 154 -13.32 -2.61 10.62
CA TYR A 154 -12.23 -2.63 11.59
C TYR A 154 -11.21 -1.51 11.35
N SER A 155 -10.91 -1.19 10.10
CA SER A 155 -10.04 -0.07 9.74
C SER A 155 -10.61 1.25 10.27
N LEU A 156 -11.91 1.49 10.07
CA LEU A 156 -12.60 2.68 10.57
C LEU A 156 -12.60 2.75 12.10
N ASP A 157 -12.81 1.62 12.79
CA ASP A 157 -12.73 1.54 14.25
C ASP A 157 -11.33 1.89 14.78
N LYS A 158 -10.28 1.59 14.00
CA LYS A 158 -8.87 1.94 14.30
C LYS A 158 -8.48 3.32 13.78
N ASN A 159 -9.40 4.14 13.27
CA ASN A 159 -9.14 5.45 12.66
C ASN A 159 -8.30 5.43 11.37
N ILE A 160 -8.24 4.28 10.69
CA ILE A 160 -7.69 4.16 9.34
C ILE A 160 -8.79 4.53 8.35
N LYS A 161 -8.64 5.65 7.62
CA LYS A 161 -9.71 6.26 6.80
C LYS A 161 -9.34 6.47 5.34
N LYS A 162 -8.19 5.96 4.92
CA LYS A 162 -7.69 6.14 3.56
C LYS A 162 -7.78 4.81 2.81
N PHE A 163 -8.56 4.81 1.74
CA PHE A 163 -8.79 3.63 0.90
C PHE A 163 -8.56 4.00 -0.57
N ASP A 164 -7.77 3.19 -1.27
CA ASP A 164 -7.64 3.29 -2.71
C ASP A 164 -8.80 2.55 -3.37
N VAL A 165 -9.46 3.23 -4.29
CA VAL A 165 -10.62 2.70 -5.02
C VAL A 165 -10.53 3.04 -6.51
N SER A 166 -11.25 2.32 -7.35
CA SER A 166 -11.31 2.59 -8.78
C SER A 166 -12.74 2.78 -9.28
N LEU A 167 -12.88 3.54 -10.38
CA LEU A 167 -14.17 3.75 -11.04
C LEU A 167 -14.61 2.55 -11.89
N ILE A 168 -13.66 1.73 -12.31
CA ILE A 168 -13.91 0.58 -13.17
C ILE A 168 -13.45 -0.69 -12.48
N GLU A 169 -14.16 -1.78 -12.72
CA GLU A 169 -13.81 -3.11 -12.21
C GLU A 169 -12.62 -3.69 -12.97
N SER A 170 -11.46 -3.10 -12.76
CA SER A 170 -10.18 -3.58 -13.28
C SER A 170 -9.15 -3.54 -12.17
N GLY A 171 -8.16 -4.39 -12.24
CA GLY A 171 -7.10 -4.39 -11.22
C GLY A 171 -6.20 -5.61 -11.32
N GLY A 172 -5.33 -5.74 -10.32
CA GLY A 172 -4.32 -6.77 -10.23
C GLY A 172 -3.07 -6.47 -11.06
N CYS A 173 -1.99 -7.16 -10.71
CA CYS A 173 -0.70 -6.98 -11.36
C CYS A 173 -0.56 -7.95 -12.55
N SER A 174 -0.88 -7.50 -13.76
CA SER A 174 -0.76 -8.30 -14.99
C SER A 174 0.67 -8.71 -15.34
N VAL A 175 1.68 -8.11 -14.70
CA VAL A 175 3.10 -8.47 -14.87
C VAL A 175 3.45 -9.73 -14.08
N THR A 176 2.82 -9.94 -12.94
CA THR A 176 3.16 -11.01 -11.99
C THR A 176 2.11 -12.12 -11.89
N MET A 177 0.90 -11.88 -12.38
CA MET A 177 -0.24 -12.79 -12.28
C MET A 177 -0.84 -13.10 -13.65
N ASP A 178 -1.38 -14.33 -13.79
CA ASP A 178 -2.19 -14.68 -14.95
C ASP A 178 -3.50 -13.87 -14.94
N LYS A 179 -3.96 -13.49 -16.12
CA LYS A 179 -5.20 -12.70 -16.28
C LYS A 179 -6.42 -13.32 -15.61
N SER A 180 -6.51 -14.65 -15.57
CA SER A 180 -7.59 -15.40 -14.93
C SER A 180 -7.60 -15.33 -13.39
N LYS A 181 -6.48 -14.91 -12.79
CA LYS A 181 -6.31 -14.77 -11.34
C LYS A 181 -6.38 -13.32 -10.87
N LEU A 182 -6.48 -12.37 -11.79
CA LEU A 182 -6.60 -10.96 -11.44
C LEU A 182 -7.93 -10.72 -10.75
N LYS A 183 -7.87 -10.07 -9.59
CA LYS A 183 -9.06 -9.58 -8.89
C LYS A 183 -9.19 -8.08 -9.11
N PRO A 184 -10.41 -7.55 -9.28
CA PRO A 184 -10.61 -6.12 -9.46
C PRO A 184 -10.25 -5.33 -8.21
N ASN A 185 -9.83 -4.10 -8.39
CA ASN A 185 -9.71 -3.15 -7.29
C ASN A 185 -11.06 -2.93 -6.62
N MET A 186 -11.06 -2.62 -5.33
CA MET A 186 -12.25 -2.18 -4.63
C MET A 186 -12.85 -0.97 -5.36
N SER A 187 -14.15 -1.03 -5.69
CA SER A 187 -14.83 0.04 -6.39
C SER A 187 -15.33 1.13 -5.43
N TYR A 188 -15.56 2.34 -5.95
CA TYR A 188 -16.24 3.41 -5.18
C TYR A 188 -17.61 2.96 -4.67
N GLU A 189 -18.39 2.26 -5.53
CA GLU A 189 -19.71 1.78 -5.16
C GLU A 189 -19.66 0.84 -3.95
N LEU A 190 -18.73 -0.13 -3.97
CA LEU A 190 -18.56 -1.05 -2.85
C LEU A 190 -18.13 -0.30 -1.60
N LEU A 191 -17.14 0.60 -1.68
CA LEU A 191 -16.68 1.35 -0.52
C LEU A 191 -17.82 2.17 0.11
N PHE A 192 -18.58 2.93 -0.70
CA PHE A 192 -19.69 3.74 -0.17
C PHE A 192 -20.74 2.88 0.49
N LYS A 193 -21.11 1.75 -0.11
CA LYS A 193 -22.03 0.79 0.53
C LYS A 193 -21.52 0.34 1.89
N LEU A 194 -20.24 0.00 2.02
CA LEU A 194 -19.65 -0.45 3.29
C LEU A 194 -19.57 0.68 4.32
N LEU A 195 -19.37 1.92 3.89
CA LEU A 195 -19.40 3.11 4.76
C LEU A 195 -20.81 3.38 5.30
N ASP A 196 -21.83 3.29 4.45
CA ASP A 196 -23.23 3.45 4.87
C ASP A 196 -23.60 2.36 5.89
N GLU A 197 -23.28 1.09 5.61
CA GLU A 197 -23.49 -0.02 6.54
C GLU A 197 -22.76 0.17 7.89
N TYR A 198 -21.59 0.82 7.89
CA TYR A 198 -20.86 1.14 9.12
C TYR A 198 -21.52 2.25 9.94
N ILE A 199 -22.04 3.28 9.26
CA ILE A 199 -22.73 4.40 9.91
C ILE A 199 -24.03 3.92 10.55
N ASP A 200 -24.81 3.09 9.85
CA ASP A 200 -26.10 2.57 10.33
C ASP A 200 -25.96 1.62 11.55
N LYS A 201 -24.76 1.09 11.80
CA LYS A 201 -24.49 0.23 12.96
C LYS A 201 -24.10 1.00 14.23
N LYS A 202 -23.81 2.31 14.12
CA LYS A 202 -23.37 3.16 15.24
C LYS A 202 -24.45 4.12 15.70
#